data_d68345b5af91a8c6a93a0846a9a24b59
#
_entry.id   d68345b5af91a8c6a93a0846a9a24b59
#
_cell.length_a   1.000
_cell.length_b   1.000
_cell.length_c   1.000
_cell.angle_alpha   90.00
_cell.angle_beta   90.00
_cell.angle_gamma   90.00
#
_symmetry.space_group_name_H-M   'P 1'
#
loop_
_entity.id
_entity.type
_entity.pdbx_description
1 polymer ?
#
loop_
_entity_poly.entity_id
_entity_poly.type
_entity_poly.pdbx_seq_one_letter_code
_entity_poly.pdbx_strand_id
1 'polypeptide(L)'
;MAYIPRLMSSLELSIESHPLLHARAFITDFPAALGTSPSPSWLISKLVTTASAPMESDDEVRSAVRELLRAGGYKPTGRGKPASEYLLRAAGENALSSINMAVDLCNAVSLHSGLPISVVDLARASGPFRIGVAKPGDSYVFN
;
A
#
# COMPACT_ATOMS: atom_id res chain seq x y z
N MET A 1 -0.91 -5.61 31.29
CA MET A 1 -2.12 -4.94 30.80
C MET A 1 -2.71 -5.85 29.71
N ALA A 2 -3.85 -6.47 29.96
CA ALA A 2 -4.43 -7.44 29.03
C ALA A 2 -4.91 -6.72 27.76
N TYR A 3 -4.50 -7.19 26.61
CA TYR A 3 -5.03 -6.77 25.32
C TYR A 3 -6.51 -7.17 25.26
N ILE A 4 -7.41 -6.21 25.28
CA ILE A 4 -8.84 -6.43 25.01
C ILE A 4 -8.98 -6.27 23.48
N PRO A 5 -9.30 -7.35 22.74
CA PRO A 5 -9.57 -7.22 21.34
C PRO A 5 -10.76 -6.27 21.16
N ARG A 6 -10.53 -5.16 20.47
CA ARG A 6 -11.58 -4.23 20.08
C ARG A 6 -12.52 -5.01 19.17
N LEU A 7 -13.81 -5.12 19.55
CA LEU A 7 -14.83 -5.71 18.68
C LEU A 7 -14.61 -5.17 17.26
N MET A 8 -14.60 -6.07 16.27
CA MET A 8 -14.39 -5.74 14.86
C MET A 8 -15.23 -4.54 14.46
N SER A 9 -14.61 -3.38 14.41
CA SER A 9 -15.24 -2.18 13.91
C SER A 9 -15.45 -2.42 12.41
N SER A 10 -16.70 -2.36 11.95
CA SER A 10 -16.96 -2.40 10.52
C SER A 10 -16.24 -1.21 9.87
N LEU A 11 -15.42 -1.48 8.87
CA LEU A 11 -14.76 -0.42 8.12
C LEU A 11 -15.82 0.34 7.31
N GLU A 12 -16.12 1.57 7.72
CA GLU A 12 -16.99 2.45 6.95
C GLU A 12 -16.15 3.08 5.83
N LEU A 13 -16.18 2.43 4.67
CA LEU A 13 -15.42 2.84 3.49
C LEU A 13 -16.35 2.98 2.29
N SER A 14 -16.38 4.16 1.69
CA SER A 14 -16.98 4.40 0.39
C SER A 14 -15.92 4.43 -0.72
N ILE A 15 -16.22 3.79 -1.85
CA ILE A 15 -15.35 3.78 -3.02
C ILE A 15 -16.13 4.41 -4.17
N GLU A 16 -15.62 5.52 -4.70
CA GLU A 16 -16.19 6.18 -5.87
C GLU A 16 -16.07 5.27 -7.09
N SER A 17 -17.17 5.13 -7.84
CA SER A 17 -17.15 4.32 -9.05
C SER A 17 -16.27 4.94 -10.12
N HIS A 18 -15.32 4.16 -10.63
CA HIS A 18 -14.45 4.56 -11.71
C HIS A 18 -14.17 3.35 -12.63
N PRO A 19 -14.27 3.49 -13.97
CA PRO A 19 -14.20 2.34 -14.88
C PRO A 19 -12.88 1.56 -14.84
N LEU A 20 -11.79 2.23 -14.44
CA LEU A 20 -10.46 1.63 -14.36
C LEU A 20 -10.03 1.27 -12.93
N LEU A 21 -10.86 1.52 -11.91
CA LEU A 21 -10.49 1.29 -10.50
C LEU A 21 -11.19 0.05 -9.95
N HIS A 22 -10.41 -0.96 -9.62
CA HIS A 22 -10.82 -2.12 -8.85
C HIS A 22 -10.12 -2.12 -7.48
N ALA A 23 -10.60 -1.27 -6.56
CA ALA A 23 -10.04 -1.18 -5.22
C ALA A 23 -10.55 -2.30 -4.32
N ARG A 24 -9.69 -2.74 -3.39
CA ARG A 24 -10.02 -3.66 -2.30
C ARG A 24 -9.44 -3.11 -1.01
N ALA A 25 -10.17 -3.27 0.07
CA ALA A 25 -9.72 -2.91 1.41
C ALA A 25 -10.10 -4.01 2.40
N PHE A 26 -9.27 -4.19 3.41
CA PHE A 26 -9.54 -5.12 4.52
C PHE A 26 -8.87 -4.59 5.78
N ILE A 27 -9.33 -5.07 6.94
CA ILE A 27 -8.73 -4.76 8.23
C ILE A 27 -7.89 -5.95 8.67
N THR A 28 -6.74 -5.65 9.25
CA THR A 28 -5.88 -6.63 9.90
C THR A 28 -5.65 -6.21 11.34
N ASP A 29 -5.95 -7.10 12.26
CA ASP A 29 -5.61 -6.92 13.67
C ASP A 29 -4.28 -7.62 13.98
N PHE A 30 -3.36 -6.89 14.58
CA PHE A 30 -2.08 -7.44 15.02
C PHE A 30 -2.14 -7.77 16.51
N PRO A 31 -1.62 -8.94 16.94
CA PRO A 31 -1.73 -9.40 18.34
C PRO A 31 -0.92 -8.57 19.32
N ALA A 32 0.00 -7.73 18.83
CA ALA A 32 0.84 -6.83 19.61
C ALA A 32 1.07 -5.52 18.87
N ALA A 33 1.49 -4.50 19.60
CA ALA A 33 1.85 -3.21 19.01
C ALA A 33 2.99 -3.37 17.98
N LEU A 34 2.83 -2.79 16.80
CA LEU A 34 3.79 -2.93 15.69
C LEU A 34 5.22 -2.46 16.06
N GLY A 35 5.34 -1.45 16.91
CA GLY A 35 6.65 -0.95 17.38
C GLY A 35 7.39 -1.92 18.31
N THR A 36 6.74 -2.95 18.83
CA THR A 36 7.34 -3.98 19.71
C THR A 36 7.47 -5.35 19.04
N SER A 37 6.98 -5.49 17.81
CA SER A 37 6.97 -6.75 17.07
C SER A 37 7.74 -6.58 15.76
N PRO A 38 9.02 -6.97 15.72
CA PRO A 38 9.80 -6.93 14.48
C PRO A 38 9.19 -7.86 13.44
N SER A 39 9.36 -7.51 12.18
CA SER A 39 8.97 -8.39 11.08
C SER A 39 9.75 -9.69 11.12
N PRO A 40 9.10 -10.84 10.90
CA PRO A 40 9.78 -12.12 10.86
C PRO A 40 10.74 -12.20 9.67
N SER A 41 11.79 -12.97 9.78
CA SER A 41 12.85 -13.08 8.77
C SER A 41 12.33 -13.50 7.39
N TRP A 42 11.30 -14.37 7.35
CA TRP A 42 10.68 -14.77 6.08
C TRP A 42 10.03 -13.57 5.35
N LEU A 43 9.47 -12.61 6.07
CA LEU A 43 8.87 -11.40 5.48
C LEU A 43 9.97 -10.44 5.01
N ILE A 44 10.99 -10.22 5.84
CA ILE A 44 12.13 -9.36 5.50
C ILE A 44 12.80 -9.88 4.21
N SER A 45 12.95 -11.21 4.06
CA SER A 45 13.51 -11.80 2.86
C SER A 45 12.69 -11.57 1.59
N LYS A 46 11.43 -11.10 1.70
CA LYS A 46 10.57 -10.74 0.56
C LYS A 46 10.73 -9.28 0.11
N LEU A 47 11.52 -8.48 0.81
CA LEU A 47 11.73 -7.07 0.45
C LEU A 47 12.82 -6.87 -0.62
N VAL A 48 13.14 -7.90 -1.37
CA VAL A 48 14.11 -7.86 -2.49
C VAL A 48 13.46 -8.35 -3.78
N THR A 49 13.87 -7.80 -4.90
CA THR A 49 13.27 -8.10 -6.22
C THR A 49 13.48 -9.55 -6.69
N THR A 50 14.51 -10.21 -6.19
CA THR A 50 14.86 -11.60 -6.55
C THR A 50 14.18 -12.66 -5.69
N ALA A 51 13.40 -12.25 -4.67
CA ALA A 51 12.71 -13.21 -3.82
C ALA A 51 11.57 -13.89 -4.57
N SER A 52 11.44 -15.21 -4.39
CA SER A 52 10.27 -15.95 -4.88
C SER A 52 9.01 -15.48 -4.16
N ALA A 53 7.96 -15.17 -4.91
CA ALA A 53 6.65 -14.74 -4.40
C ALA A 53 5.52 -15.47 -5.17
N PRO A 54 4.32 -15.61 -4.57
CA PRO A 54 3.18 -16.25 -5.24
C PRO A 54 2.56 -15.39 -6.34
N MET A 55 3.03 -14.17 -6.52
CA MET A 55 2.61 -13.23 -7.55
C MET A 55 3.84 -12.59 -8.19
N GLU A 56 3.71 -12.20 -9.43
CA GLU A 56 4.76 -11.54 -10.19
C GLU A 56 4.18 -10.30 -10.87
N SER A 57 4.91 -9.19 -10.77
CA SER A 57 4.55 -7.96 -11.48
C SER A 57 4.92 -8.08 -12.94
N ASP A 58 4.03 -7.64 -13.81
CA ASP A 58 4.25 -7.58 -15.25
C ASP A 58 3.98 -6.18 -15.82
N ASP A 59 4.27 -6.03 -17.11
CA ASP A 59 4.05 -4.76 -17.81
C ASP A 59 2.57 -4.43 -18.00
N GLU A 60 1.66 -5.40 -17.94
CA GLU A 60 0.22 -5.16 -18.03
C GLU A 60 -0.28 -4.49 -16.76
N VAL A 61 0.09 -5.01 -15.57
CA VAL A 61 -0.25 -4.38 -14.28
C VAL A 61 0.30 -2.96 -14.22
N ARG A 62 1.56 -2.77 -14.61
CA ARG A 62 2.20 -1.45 -14.63
C ARG A 62 1.48 -0.48 -15.56
N SER A 63 1.09 -0.94 -16.74
CA SER A 63 0.37 -0.13 -17.73
C SER A 63 -1.01 0.25 -17.24
N ALA A 64 -1.77 -0.69 -16.66
CA ALA A 64 -3.09 -0.46 -16.09
C ALA A 64 -3.08 0.56 -14.94
N VAL A 65 -2.11 0.46 -14.02
CA VAL A 65 -1.92 1.43 -12.93
C VAL A 65 -1.64 2.83 -13.48
N ARG A 66 -0.79 2.93 -14.49
CA ARG A 66 -0.47 4.23 -15.12
C ARG A 66 -1.64 4.80 -15.91
N GLU A 67 -2.45 3.95 -16.54
CA GLU A 67 -3.65 4.36 -17.27
C GLU A 67 -4.69 4.94 -16.30
N LEU A 68 -4.94 4.28 -15.17
CA LEU A 68 -5.81 4.79 -14.12
C LEU A 68 -5.37 6.20 -13.65
N LEU A 69 -4.08 6.41 -13.43
CA LEU A 69 -3.56 7.71 -13.02
C LEU A 69 -3.76 8.78 -14.12
N ARG A 70 -3.54 8.43 -15.38
CA ARG A 70 -3.73 9.35 -16.52
C ARG A 70 -5.19 9.73 -16.74
N ALA A 71 -6.13 8.84 -16.43
CA ALA A 71 -7.55 9.11 -16.58
C ALA A 71 -8.01 10.33 -15.78
N GLY A 72 -7.38 10.59 -14.61
CA GLY A 72 -7.58 11.79 -13.81
C GLY A 72 -6.76 13.02 -14.26
N GLY A 73 -6.07 12.95 -15.40
CA GLY A 73 -5.18 14.02 -15.88
C GLY A 73 -3.80 14.04 -15.20
N TYR A 74 -3.52 13.09 -14.33
CA TYR A 74 -2.24 12.98 -13.62
C TYR A 74 -1.14 12.45 -14.56
N LYS A 75 0.08 12.99 -14.42
CA LYS A 75 1.24 12.55 -15.20
C LYS A 75 2.12 11.63 -14.34
N PRO A 76 2.07 10.30 -14.53
CA PRO A 76 2.82 9.33 -13.74
C PRO A 76 4.30 9.28 -14.14
N THR A 77 4.99 10.41 -14.07
CA THR A 77 6.40 10.56 -14.46
C THR A 77 7.19 11.31 -13.39
N GLY A 78 8.51 11.15 -13.38
CA GLY A 78 9.37 11.82 -12.41
C GLY A 78 8.95 11.50 -10.97
N ARG A 79 8.63 12.52 -10.19
CA ARG A 79 8.15 12.38 -8.80
C ARG A 79 6.71 11.88 -8.68
N GLY A 80 5.95 11.86 -9.78
CA GLY A 80 4.58 11.36 -9.84
C GLY A 80 4.45 9.88 -10.19
N LYS A 81 5.51 9.08 -10.16
CA LYS A 81 5.43 7.63 -10.41
C LYS A 81 4.56 6.93 -9.36
N PRO A 82 3.89 5.82 -9.71
CA PRO A 82 3.20 4.98 -8.73
C PRO A 82 4.12 4.51 -7.60
N ALA A 83 3.58 4.36 -6.39
CA ALA A 83 4.33 3.93 -5.22
C ALA A 83 5.04 2.57 -5.45
N SER A 84 4.40 1.63 -6.14
CA SER A 84 4.98 0.34 -6.51
C SER A 84 6.25 0.46 -7.37
N GLU A 85 6.33 1.46 -8.24
CA GLU A 85 7.55 1.71 -9.04
C GLU A 85 8.70 2.30 -8.21
N TYR A 86 8.38 3.08 -7.16
CA TYR A 86 9.39 3.53 -6.21
C TYR A 86 9.92 2.38 -5.36
N LEU A 87 9.04 1.47 -4.91
CA LEU A 87 9.44 0.29 -4.17
C LEU A 87 10.35 -0.62 -5.00
N LEU A 88 10.00 -0.86 -6.27
CA LEU A 88 10.80 -1.65 -7.18
C LEU A 88 12.21 -1.06 -7.35
N ARG A 89 12.30 0.25 -7.49
CA ARG A 89 13.57 0.95 -7.56
C ARG A 89 14.37 0.84 -6.26
N ALA A 90 13.74 1.13 -5.12
CA ALA A 90 14.39 1.06 -3.83
C ALA A 90 14.92 -0.34 -3.51
N ALA A 91 14.13 -1.38 -3.83
CA ALA A 91 14.55 -2.77 -3.68
C ALA A 91 15.72 -3.13 -4.61
N GLY A 92 15.73 -2.66 -5.86
CA GLY A 92 16.83 -2.85 -6.81
C GLY A 92 18.12 -2.14 -6.40
N GLU A 93 18.02 -1.03 -5.68
CA GLU A 93 19.15 -0.27 -5.14
C GLU A 93 19.56 -0.76 -3.72
N ASN A 94 18.94 -1.82 -3.20
CA ASN A 94 19.11 -2.32 -1.82
C ASN A 94 18.82 -1.25 -0.75
N ALA A 95 17.96 -0.29 -1.06
CA ALA A 95 17.58 0.80 -0.17
C ALA A 95 16.26 0.53 0.60
N LEU A 96 15.57 -0.57 0.29
CA LEU A 96 14.35 -0.95 0.99
C LEU A 96 14.69 -1.70 2.28
N SER A 97 14.40 -1.09 3.42
CA SER A 97 14.63 -1.65 4.75
C SER A 97 13.32 -1.99 5.44
N SER A 98 13.38 -2.93 6.41
CA SER A 98 12.24 -3.26 7.27
C SER A 98 11.90 -2.08 8.18
N ILE A 99 10.59 -1.82 8.34
CA ILE A 99 10.05 -0.76 9.20
C ILE A 99 9.22 -1.38 10.33
N ASN A 100 8.18 -2.09 10.00
CA ASN A 100 7.35 -2.88 10.90
C ASN A 100 6.51 -3.87 10.09
N MET A 101 5.91 -4.85 10.75
CA MET A 101 5.20 -5.95 10.09
C MET A 101 4.11 -5.47 9.12
N ALA A 102 3.32 -4.45 9.45
CA ALA A 102 2.25 -3.96 8.58
C ALA A 102 2.80 -3.30 7.32
N VAL A 103 3.80 -2.43 7.47
CA VAL A 103 4.45 -1.75 6.36
C VAL A 103 5.23 -2.73 5.49
N ASP A 104 5.92 -3.68 6.10
CA ASP A 104 6.72 -4.67 5.37
C ASP A 104 5.84 -5.63 4.56
N LEU A 105 4.67 -6.06 5.10
CA LEU A 105 3.67 -6.81 4.35
C LEU A 105 3.15 -6.00 3.16
N CYS A 106 2.77 -4.73 3.39
CA CYS A 106 2.32 -3.82 2.36
C CYS A 106 3.39 -3.68 1.25
N ASN A 107 4.64 -3.43 1.64
CA ASN A 107 5.74 -3.25 0.72
C ASN A 107 6.07 -4.54 -0.05
N ALA A 108 6.11 -5.69 0.61
CA ALA A 108 6.38 -6.97 -0.05
C ALA A 108 5.31 -7.31 -1.09
N VAL A 109 4.03 -7.18 -0.74
CA VAL A 109 2.93 -7.43 -1.68
C VAL A 109 2.96 -6.44 -2.83
N SER A 110 3.15 -5.14 -2.56
CA SER A 110 3.23 -4.10 -3.59
C SER A 110 4.44 -4.32 -4.53
N LEU A 111 5.60 -4.69 -3.98
CA LEU A 111 6.81 -4.95 -4.74
C LEU A 111 6.61 -6.09 -5.76
N HIS A 112 6.03 -7.21 -5.31
CA HIS A 112 5.89 -8.40 -6.15
C HIS A 112 4.65 -8.39 -7.04
N SER A 113 3.57 -7.69 -6.66
CA SER A 113 2.38 -7.56 -7.51
C SER A 113 2.43 -6.40 -8.49
N GLY A 114 3.28 -5.40 -8.26
CA GLY A 114 3.28 -4.14 -9.02
C GLY A 114 2.11 -3.20 -8.66
N LEU A 115 1.20 -3.61 -7.77
CA LEU A 115 0.06 -2.80 -7.38
C LEU A 115 0.46 -1.74 -6.34
N PRO A 116 -0.02 -0.49 -6.45
CA PRO A 116 0.11 0.49 -5.39
C PRO A 116 -0.79 0.11 -4.21
N ILE A 117 -0.20 -0.05 -3.04
CA ILE A 117 -0.90 -0.44 -1.81
C ILE A 117 -0.57 0.58 -0.73
N SER A 118 -1.55 0.90 0.10
CA SER A 118 -1.39 1.77 1.26
C SER A 118 -1.89 1.08 2.51
N VAL A 119 -1.24 1.35 3.64
CA VAL A 119 -1.67 0.92 4.96
C VAL A 119 -2.01 2.14 5.81
N VAL A 120 -3.13 2.05 6.54
CA VAL A 120 -3.62 3.13 7.41
C VAL A 120 -3.78 2.58 8.82
N ASP A 121 -3.17 3.26 9.79
CA ASP A 121 -3.33 2.96 11.21
C ASP A 121 -4.69 3.47 11.70
N LEU A 122 -5.62 2.55 11.94
CA LEU A 122 -6.97 2.89 12.40
C LEU A 122 -7.02 3.40 13.85
N ALA A 123 -5.94 3.28 14.63
CA ALA A 123 -5.85 3.92 15.94
C ALA A 123 -5.52 5.43 15.80
N ARG A 124 -5.02 5.86 14.66
CA ARG A 124 -4.61 7.25 14.36
C ARG A 124 -5.47 7.94 13.31
N ALA A 125 -6.42 7.22 12.72
CA ALA A 125 -7.34 7.74 11.71
C ALA A 125 -8.78 7.43 12.12
N SER A 126 -9.69 8.37 11.86
CA SER A 126 -11.12 8.22 12.11
C SER A 126 -11.88 8.31 10.79
N GLY A 127 -12.89 7.43 10.64
CA GLY A 127 -13.78 7.42 9.48
C GLY A 127 -14.86 8.52 9.54
N PRO A 128 -15.72 8.53 8.55
CA PRO A 128 -15.79 7.59 7.42
C PRO A 128 -14.63 7.75 6.46
N PHE A 129 -14.17 6.64 5.87
CA PHE A 129 -13.12 6.64 4.86
C PHE A 129 -13.72 6.71 3.45
N ARG A 130 -12.98 7.37 2.54
CA ARG A 130 -13.41 7.47 1.14
C ARG A 130 -12.22 7.30 0.22
N ILE A 131 -12.39 6.48 -0.81
CA ILE A 131 -11.50 6.43 -1.98
C ILE A 131 -12.22 7.14 -3.13
N GLY A 132 -11.60 8.13 -3.72
CA GLY A 132 -12.20 8.90 -4.81
C GLY A 132 -11.14 9.60 -5.65
N VAL A 133 -11.59 10.25 -6.73
CA VAL A 133 -10.73 11.05 -7.59
C VAL A 133 -10.55 12.44 -6.97
N ALA A 134 -9.30 12.86 -6.83
CA ALA A 134 -8.98 14.20 -6.36
C ALA A 134 -9.45 15.26 -7.36
N LYS A 135 -9.91 16.40 -6.83
CA LYS A 135 -10.34 17.54 -7.65
C LYS A 135 -9.16 18.45 -7.98
N PRO A 136 -9.24 19.24 -9.05
CA PRO A 136 -8.25 20.27 -9.30
C PRO A 136 -8.10 21.20 -8.08
N GLY A 137 -6.87 21.38 -7.60
CA GLY A 137 -6.55 22.17 -6.41
C GLY A 137 -6.49 21.37 -5.10
N ASP A 138 -6.93 20.13 -5.06
CA ASP A 138 -6.71 19.26 -3.91
C ASP A 138 -5.21 19.03 -3.70
N SER A 139 -4.80 19.08 -2.45
CA SER A 139 -3.41 18.85 -2.06
C SER A 139 -3.33 18.05 -0.75
N TYR A 140 -2.25 17.34 -0.55
CA TYR A 140 -1.96 16.69 0.71
C TYR A 140 -0.49 16.86 1.08
N VAL A 141 -0.19 16.79 2.37
CA VAL A 141 1.18 16.81 2.85
C VAL A 141 1.74 15.40 2.77
N PHE A 142 2.81 15.26 2.02
CA PHE A 142 3.58 14.01 1.94
C PHE A 142 4.82 14.16 2.82
N ASN A 143 4.92 13.30 3.83
CA ASN A 143 6.07 13.26 4.76
C ASN A 143 7.14 12.28 4.28
#